data_d0fae7a001336d69f6fbdca66631d10e
#
_entry.id   d0fae7a001336d69f6fbdca66631d10e
#
_cell.length_a   1.000
_cell.length_b   1.000
_cell.length_c   1.000
_cell.angle_alpha   90.00
_cell.angle_beta   90.00
_cell.angle_gamma   90.00
#
_symmetry.space_group_name_H-M   'P 1'
#
loop_
_entity.id
_entity.type
_entity.pdbx_description
1 polymer ?
#
loop_
_entity_poly.entity_id
_entity_poly.type
_entity_poly.pdbx_seq_one_letter_code
_entity_poly.pdbx_strand_id
1 'polypeptide(L)'
;MRRQEKAGYSSRYLTIRLGVTILKHVLNEMAGPDLDRVFHALADPGRRLMLERLGRGPASVSELARPLSMSLAAVVQHVQILETSGLVRTQKVGRTRTCRLDPVTLRSAEHWMSERRTLVERRLDQLGDYLNETADPAAPGGQARTHKENP
;
A
#
# COMPACT_ATOMS: atom_id res chain seq x y z
N MET A 1 -30.41 47.44 -21.42
CA MET A 1 -29.95 46.24 -22.12
C MET A 1 -28.56 45.84 -21.67
N ARG A 2 -28.33 45.33 -20.44
CA ARG A 2 -27.02 44.81 -19.97
C ARG A 2 -27.20 43.82 -18.82
N ARG A 3 -27.87 42.68 -19.04
CA ARG A 3 -28.03 41.64 -17.99
C ARG A 3 -27.90 40.20 -18.44
N GLN A 4 -27.46 39.94 -19.70
CA GLN A 4 -27.39 38.58 -20.24
C GLN A 4 -25.96 37.98 -20.32
N GLU A 5 -24.88 38.75 -20.12
CA GLU A 5 -23.51 38.28 -20.36
C GLU A 5 -22.83 37.53 -19.18
N LYS A 6 -23.39 37.59 -17.96
CA LYS A 6 -22.71 36.97 -16.80
C LYS A 6 -23.02 35.47 -16.58
N ALA A 7 -24.07 34.95 -17.22
CA ALA A 7 -24.45 33.54 -17.04
C ALA A 7 -23.59 32.55 -17.87
N GLY A 8 -23.07 32.97 -19.02
CA GLY A 8 -22.29 32.12 -19.91
C GLY A 8 -20.86 31.83 -19.43
N TYR A 9 -20.26 32.75 -18.68
CA TYR A 9 -18.89 32.60 -18.17
C TYR A 9 -18.79 31.58 -17.05
N SER A 10 -19.78 31.57 -16.15
CA SER A 10 -19.80 30.65 -14.99
C SER A 10 -19.94 29.18 -15.42
N SER A 11 -20.76 28.89 -16.45
CA SER A 11 -20.97 27.52 -16.93
C SER A 11 -19.74 26.94 -17.60
N ARG A 12 -19.01 27.73 -18.41
CA ARG A 12 -17.78 27.26 -19.09
C ARG A 12 -16.66 26.95 -18.11
N TYR A 13 -16.49 27.77 -17.05
CA TYR A 13 -15.48 27.50 -16.02
C TYR A 13 -15.83 26.25 -15.19
N LEU A 14 -17.10 26.01 -14.89
CA LEU A 14 -17.52 24.79 -14.21
C LEU A 14 -17.25 23.55 -15.06
N THR A 15 -17.54 23.58 -16.37
CA THR A 15 -17.32 22.47 -17.29
C THR A 15 -15.83 22.16 -17.44
N ILE A 16 -14.97 23.19 -17.59
CA ILE A 16 -13.53 23.02 -17.69
C ILE A 16 -12.96 22.48 -16.36
N ARG A 17 -13.41 22.99 -15.23
CA ARG A 17 -12.95 22.51 -13.91
C ARG A 17 -13.38 21.07 -13.64
N LEU A 18 -14.58 20.71 -14.03
CA LEU A 18 -15.08 19.32 -13.93
C LEU A 18 -14.30 18.40 -14.88
N GLY A 19 -14.05 18.82 -16.13
CA GLY A 19 -13.27 18.08 -17.11
C GLY A 19 -11.81 17.86 -16.64
N VAL A 20 -11.16 18.87 -16.09
CA VAL A 20 -9.79 18.74 -15.53
C VAL A 20 -9.77 17.82 -14.30
N THR A 21 -10.82 17.85 -13.46
CA THR A 21 -10.90 16.99 -12.29
C THR A 21 -11.12 15.53 -12.71
N ILE A 22 -11.99 15.28 -13.68
CA ILE A 22 -12.23 13.94 -14.23
C ILE A 22 -10.97 13.42 -14.94
N LEU A 23 -10.31 14.25 -15.74
CA LEU A 23 -9.07 13.88 -16.43
C LEU A 23 -7.95 13.54 -15.45
N LYS A 24 -7.77 14.35 -14.39
CA LYS A 24 -6.81 14.06 -13.32
C LYS A 24 -7.15 12.75 -12.61
N HIS A 25 -8.41 12.48 -12.36
CA HIS A 25 -8.85 11.24 -11.72
C HIS A 25 -8.55 10.03 -12.61
N VAL A 26 -8.92 10.10 -13.90
CA VAL A 26 -8.65 9.04 -14.89
C VAL A 26 -7.14 8.82 -15.08
N LEU A 27 -6.35 9.89 -15.21
CA LEU A 27 -4.89 9.78 -15.34
C LEU A 27 -4.25 9.18 -14.08
N ASN A 28 -4.75 9.52 -12.89
CA ASN A 28 -4.28 8.94 -11.64
C ASN A 28 -4.67 7.46 -11.49
N GLU A 29 -5.83 7.06 -11.98
CA GLU A 29 -6.23 5.65 -12.03
C GLU A 29 -5.41 4.85 -13.05
N MET A 30 -5.03 5.46 -14.18
CA MET A 30 -4.16 4.83 -15.19
C MET A 30 -2.69 4.75 -14.78
N ALA A 31 -2.22 5.69 -13.95
CA ALA A 31 -0.83 5.71 -13.46
C ALA A 31 -0.57 4.68 -12.33
N GLY A 32 -1.61 4.06 -11.80
CA GLY A 32 -1.54 3.24 -10.60
C GLY A 32 -1.29 4.07 -9.32
N PRO A 33 -1.36 3.46 -8.15
CA PRO A 33 -1.05 4.14 -6.90
C PRO A 33 0.43 4.51 -6.86
N ASP A 34 0.71 5.73 -6.40
CA ASP A 34 2.06 6.20 -6.12
C ASP A 34 2.62 5.41 -4.92
N LEU A 35 3.40 4.37 -5.20
CA LEU A 35 3.95 3.46 -4.20
C LEU A 35 4.79 4.19 -3.15
N ASP A 36 5.52 5.24 -3.53
CA ASP A 36 6.32 6.01 -2.59
C ASP A 36 5.43 6.68 -1.54
N ARG A 37 4.29 7.24 -1.95
CA ARG A 37 3.30 7.81 -1.03
C ARG A 37 2.64 6.75 -0.17
N VAL A 38 2.36 5.58 -0.74
CA VAL A 38 1.78 4.46 0.00
C VAL A 38 2.74 4.00 1.09
N PHE A 39 4.00 3.73 0.77
CA PHE A 39 5.00 3.31 1.75
C PHE A 39 5.30 4.40 2.78
N HIS A 40 5.37 5.67 2.36
CA HIS A 40 5.48 6.77 3.31
C HIS A 40 4.29 6.82 4.28
N ALA A 41 3.07 6.63 3.78
CA ALA A 41 1.88 6.58 4.64
C ALA A 41 1.92 5.41 5.61
N LEU A 42 2.40 4.24 5.19
CA LEU A 42 2.51 3.03 6.01
C LEU A 42 3.68 3.06 7.01
N ALA A 43 4.65 3.95 6.87
CA ALA A 43 5.81 4.03 7.74
C ALA A 43 5.47 4.45 9.19
N ASP A 44 4.36 5.15 9.42
CA ASP A 44 3.94 5.64 10.73
C ASP A 44 3.05 4.63 11.47
N PRO A 45 3.32 4.32 12.75
CA PRO A 45 2.52 3.34 13.52
C PRO A 45 1.09 3.80 13.79
N GLY A 46 0.86 5.10 14.02
CA GLY A 46 -0.49 5.64 14.25
C GLY A 46 -1.36 5.50 13.01
N ARG A 47 -0.81 5.73 11.82
CA ARG A 47 -1.53 5.53 10.56
C ARG A 47 -1.85 4.06 10.30
N ARG A 48 -0.94 3.14 10.63
CA ARG A 48 -1.23 1.69 10.54
C ARG A 48 -2.37 1.28 11.46
N LEU A 49 -2.42 1.76 12.71
CA LEU A 49 -3.53 1.50 13.64
C LEU A 49 -4.86 2.05 13.11
N MET A 50 -4.85 3.22 12.46
CA MET A 50 -6.05 3.75 11.79
C MET A 50 -6.52 2.84 10.66
N LEU A 51 -5.61 2.33 9.82
CA LEU A 51 -5.94 1.39 8.75
C LEU A 51 -6.49 0.07 9.29
N GLU A 52 -5.92 -0.49 10.35
CA GLU A 52 -6.45 -1.68 11.02
C GLU A 52 -7.88 -1.46 11.51
N ARG A 53 -8.15 -0.30 12.15
CA ARG A 53 -9.50 0.07 12.56
C ARG A 53 -10.46 0.18 11.37
N LEU A 54 -10.02 0.78 10.25
CA LEU A 54 -10.79 0.93 9.03
C LEU A 54 -10.99 -0.39 8.27
N GLY A 55 -10.13 -1.36 8.45
CA GLY A 55 -10.31 -2.72 7.95
C GLY A 55 -11.53 -3.44 8.54
N ARG A 56 -11.98 -3.04 9.74
CA ARG A 56 -13.20 -3.54 10.39
C ARG A 56 -14.47 -2.82 9.93
N GLY A 57 -14.33 -1.75 9.14
CA GLY A 57 -15.43 -0.95 8.60
C GLY A 57 -15.18 0.56 8.71
N PRO A 58 -16.03 1.36 8.06
CA PRO A 58 -15.93 2.81 8.07
C PRO A 58 -15.95 3.37 9.49
N ALA A 59 -15.23 4.48 9.69
CA ALA A 59 -15.20 5.18 10.97
C ALA A 59 -15.09 6.70 10.76
N SER A 60 -15.64 7.47 11.68
CA SER A 60 -15.44 8.92 11.73
C SER A 60 -14.02 9.25 12.22
N VAL A 61 -13.54 10.47 11.91
CA VAL A 61 -12.26 10.96 12.41
C VAL A 61 -12.20 10.92 13.94
N SER A 62 -13.31 11.24 14.62
CA SER A 62 -13.40 11.19 16.08
C SER A 62 -13.32 9.76 16.63
N GLU A 63 -13.87 8.77 15.93
CA GLU A 63 -13.74 7.37 16.31
C GLU A 63 -12.32 6.84 16.10
N LEU A 64 -11.63 7.30 15.04
CA LEU A 64 -10.22 6.97 14.81
C LEU A 64 -9.30 7.57 15.88
N ALA A 65 -9.68 8.72 16.45
CA ALA A 65 -8.90 9.38 17.49
C ALA A 65 -8.95 8.66 18.86
N ARG A 66 -10.05 7.96 19.18
CA ARG A 66 -10.27 7.38 20.51
C ARG A 66 -9.16 6.46 21.00
N PRO A 67 -8.65 5.50 20.19
CA PRO A 67 -7.60 4.58 20.64
C PRO A 67 -6.20 5.18 20.58
N LEU A 68 -6.04 6.42 20.09
CA LEU A 68 -4.75 7.04 19.84
C LEU A 68 -4.44 8.10 20.89
N SER A 69 -3.25 8.04 21.48
CA SER A 69 -2.76 9.05 22.45
C SER A 69 -2.27 10.30 21.73
N MET A 70 -3.12 10.88 20.85
CA MET A 70 -2.76 12.07 20.07
C MET A 70 -3.95 13.04 19.96
N SER A 71 -3.67 14.30 19.65
CA SER A 71 -4.70 15.33 19.46
C SER A 71 -5.55 15.05 18.21
N LEU A 72 -6.80 15.52 18.21
CA LEU A 72 -7.67 15.41 17.05
C LEU A 72 -7.07 16.09 15.81
N ALA A 73 -6.33 17.18 15.98
CA ALA A 73 -5.62 17.85 14.89
C ALA A 73 -4.56 16.94 14.25
N ALA A 74 -3.79 16.21 15.06
CA ALA A 74 -2.82 15.23 14.58
C ALA A 74 -3.51 14.07 13.83
N VAL A 75 -4.64 13.58 14.35
CA VAL A 75 -5.46 12.55 13.65
C VAL A 75 -5.93 13.05 12.29
N VAL A 76 -6.38 14.30 12.18
CA VAL A 76 -6.76 14.89 10.89
C VAL A 76 -5.59 14.93 9.91
N GLN A 77 -4.39 15.29 10.36
CA GLN A 77 -3.18 15.26 9.52
C GLN A 77 -2.84 13.83 9.05
N HIS A 78 -2.91 12.86 9.93
CA HIS A 78 -2.70 11.45 9.56
C HIS A 78 -3.73 10.97 8.53
N VAL A 79 -5.00 11.32 8.70
CA VAL A 79 -6.06 11.00 7.73
C VAL A 79 -5.79 11.66 6.37
N GLN A 80 -5.32 12.91 6.35
CA GLN A 80 -4.95 13.58 5.10
C GLN A 80 -3.81 12.87 4.35
N ILE A 81 -2.78 12.39 5.07
CA ILE A 81 -1.69 11.62 4.46
C ILE A 81 -2.21 10.31 3.88
N LEU A 82 -3.06 9.60 4.62
CA LEU A 82 -3.71 8.36 4.15
C LEU A 82 -4.62 8.62 2.94
N GLU A 83 -5.32 9.73 2.89
CA GLU A 83 -6.17 10.14 1.77
C GLU A 83 -5.34 10.51 0.54
N THR A 84 -4.25 11.27 0.73
CA THR A 84 -3.34 11.66 -0.36
C THR A 84 -2.60 10.46 -0.97
N SER A 85 -2.31 9.43 -0.18
CA SER A 85 -1.71 8.18 -0.65
C SER A 85 -2.72 7.24 -1.32
N GLY A 86 -4.02 7.57 -1.29
CA GLY A 86 -5.09 6.74 -1.84
C GLY A 86 -5.50 5.54 -0.96
N LEU A 87 -4.88 5.35 0.22
CA LEU A 87 -5.21 4.26 1.16
C LEU A 87 -6.57 4.44 1.83
N VAL A 88 -7.03 5.69 1.95
CA VAL A 88 -8.29 6.04 2.58
C VAL A 88 -9.06 7.00 1.69
N ARG A 89 -10.36 6.80 1.59
CA ARG A 89 -11.30 7.78 1.03
C ARG A 89 -12.11 8.41 2.15
N THR A 90 -12.28 9.73 2.10
CA THR A 90 -13.11 10.44 3.08
C THR A 90 -14.37 11.01 2.43
N GLN A 91 -15.46 10.95 3.17
CA GLN A 91 -16.73 11.55 2.78
C GLN A 91 -17.29 12.38 3.92
N LYS A 92 -17.65 13.62 3.65
CA LYS A 92 -18.31 14.51 4.61
C LYS A 92 -19.82 14.38 4.46
N VAL A 93 -20.50 14.01 5.54
CA VAL A 93 -21.97 13.94 5.62
C VAL A 93 -22.38 14.83 6.80
N GLY A 94 -22.95 15.98 6.50
CA GLY A 94 -23.27 17.00 7.50
C GLY A 94 -22.02 17.51 8.22
N ARG A 95 -21.95 17.33 9.54
CA ARG A 95 -20.81 17.73 10.39
C ARG A 95 -19.78 16.62 10.56
N THR A 96 -20.07 15.40 10.13
CA THR A 96 -19.21 14.23 10.32
C THR A 96 -18.39 13.93 9.07
N ARG A 97 -17.10 13.72 9.22
CA ARG A 97 -16.21 13.20 8.19
C ARG A 97 -15.98 11.71 8.45
N THR A 98 -16.49 10.88 7.55
CA THR A 98 -16.34 9.41 7.58
C THR A 98 -15.21 8.99 6.69
N CYS A 99 -14.33 8.12 7.20
CA CYS A 99 -13.20 7.52 6.50
C CYS A 99 -13.51 6.07 6.15
N ARG A 100 -13.06 5.63 4.98
CA ARG A 100 -13.14 4.24 4.49
C ARG A 100 -11.79 3.81 3.93
N LEU A 101 -11.39 2.57 4.18
CA LEU A 101 -10.23 1.96 3.54
C LEU A 101 -10.48 1.81 2.03
N ASP A 102 -9.47 2.11 1.22
CA ASP A 102 -9.46 1.76 -0.20
C ASP A 102 -8.63 0.49 -0.43
N PRO A 103 -9.28 -0.67 -0.68
CA PRO A 103 -8.58 -1.93 -0.82
C PRO A 103 -7.76 -2.03 -2.12
N VAL A 104 -8.03 -1.20 -3.13
CA VAL A 104 -7.31 -1.25 -4.42
C VAL A 104 -5.87 -0.80 -4.24
N THR A 105 -5.66 0.33 -3.57
CA THR A 105 -4.33 0.88 -3.30
C THR A 105 -3.50 -0.06 -2.42
N LEU A 106 -4.13 -0.67 -1.41
CA LEU A 106 -3.43 -1.62 -0.54
C LEU A 106 -2.98 -2.88 -1.30
N ARG A 107 -3.85 -3.44 -2.17
CA ARG A 107 -3.49 -4.59 -3.02
C ARG A 107 -2.34 -4.29 -3.98
N SER A 108 -2.23 -3.07 -4.49
CA SER A 108 -1.12 -2.69 -5.37
C SER A 108 0.22 -2.72 -4.64
N ALA A 109 0.26 -2.25 -3.40
CA ALA A 109 1.46 -2.34 -2.56
C ALA A 109 1.82 -3.79 -2.21
N GLU A 110 0.82 -4.61 -1.86
CA GLU A 110 0.98 -6.04 -1.61
C GLU A 110 1.53 -6.77 -2.85
N HIS A 111 0.98 -6.51 -4.03
CA HIS A 111 1.43 -7.09 -5.29
C HIS A 111 2.90 -6.75 -5.56
N TRP A 112 3.27 -5.47 -5.43
CA TRP A 112 4.66 -5.03 -5.62
C TRP A 112 5.63 -5.75 -4.66
N MET A 113 5.27 -5.88 -3.37
CA MET A 113 6.09 -6.61 -2.40
C MET A 113 6.19 -8.09 -2.74
N SER A 114 5.08 -8.71 -3.14
CA SER A 114 5.03 -10.13 -3.51
C SER A 114 5.92 -10.44 -4.71
N GLU A 115 5.90 -9.60 -5.74
CA GLU A 115 6.79 -9.76 -6.90
C GLU A 115 8.29 -9.72 -6.50
N ARG A 116 8.67 -8.86 -5.58
CA ARG A 116 10.06 -8.75 -5.09
C ARG A 116 10.48 -9.96 -4.27
N ARG A 117 9.58 -10.47 -3.43
CA ARG A 117 9.80 -11.70 -2.68
C ARG A 117 10.04 -12.90 -3.62
N THR A 118 9.18 -13.08 -4.61
CA THR A 118 9.30 -14.17 -5.58
C THR A 118 10.61 -14.11 -6.38
N LEU A 119 11.15 -12.91 -6.65
CA LEU A 119 12.46 -12.77 -7.30
C LEU A 119 13.61 -13.25 -6.41
N VAL A 120 13.57 -12.96 -5.11
CA VAL A 120 14.58 -13.39 -4.14
C VAL A 120 14.50 -14.91 -3.96
N GLU A 121 13.31 -15.45 -3.78
CA GLU A 121 13.06 -16.89 -3.66
C GLU A 121 13.63 -17.66 -4.85
N ARG A 122 13.32 -17.26 -6.10
CA ARG A 122 13.88 -17.87 -7.31
C ARG A 122 15.40 -17.82 -7.38
N ARG A 123 16.04 -16.72 -6.92
CA ARG A 123 17.51 -16.62 -6.90
C ARG A 123 18.13 -17.55 -5.86
N LEU A 124 17.46 -17.73 -4.72
CA LEU A 124 17.91 -18.67 -3.69
C LEU A 124 17.77 -20.12 -4.16
N ASP A 125 16.69 -20.47 -4.87
CA ASP A 125 16.49 -21.78 -5.47
C ASP A 125 17.60 -22.08 -6.50
N GLN A 126 17.90 -21.15 -7.42
CA GLN A 126 18.99 -21.27 -8.39
C GLN A 126 20.36 -21.44 -7.71
N LEU A 127 20.61 -20.73 -6.60
CA LEU A 127 21.85 -20.91 -5.84
C LEU A 127 21.89 -22.29 -5.18
N GLY A 128 20.78 -22.77 -4.65
CA GLY A 128 20.64 -24.12 -4.10
C GLY A 128 20.96 -25.20 -5.13
N ASP A 129 20.39 -25.07 -6.33
CA ASP A 129 20.65 -25.97 -7.44
C ASP A 129 22.15 -25.99 -7.85
N TYR A 130 22.73 -24.78 -7.99
CA TYR A 130 24.17 -24.65 -8.31
C TYR A 130 25.07 -25.29 -7.24
N LEU A 131 24.77 -25.10 -5.96
CA LEU A 131 25.52 -25.69 -4.86
C LEU A 131 25.40 -27.23 -4.85
N ASN A 132 24.23 -27.78 -5.17
CA ASN A 132 23.99 -29.19 -5.28
C ASN A 132 24.73 -29.81 -6.49
N GLU A 133 24.81 -29.12 -7.63
CA GLU A 133 25.56 -29.53 -8.79
C GLU A 133 27.09 -29.47 -8.57
N THR A 134 27.55 -28.53 -7.77
CA THR A 134 28.98 -28.34 -7.48
C THR A 134 29.45 -29.08 -6.21
N ALA A 135 28.54 -29.61 -5.42
CA ALA A 135 28.85 -30.52 -4.33
C ALA A 135 29.36 -31.85 -4.93
N ASP A 136 30.69 -32.03 -4.93
CA ASP A 136 31.38 -33.20 -5.48
C ASP A 136 30.83 -34.49 -4.86
N PRO A 137 30.31 -35.45 -5.65
CA PRO A 137 29.83 -36.74 -5.13
C PRO A 137 30.95 -37.67 -4.66
N ALA A 138 32.20 -37.21 -4.64
CA ALA A 138 33.38 -37.96 -4.26
C ALA A 138 33.98 -37.61 -2.89
N ALA A 139 33.16 -37.61 -1.84
CA ALA A 139 33.72 -37.87 -0.51
C ALA A 139 33.70 -39.37 -0.26
N PRO A 140 34.84 -40.11 -0.32
CA PRO A 140 34.84 -41.55 -0.14
C PRO A 140 34.43 -41.87 1.30
N GLY A 141 33.30 -42.55 1.42
CA GLY A 141 32.85 -43.13 2.68
C GLY A 141 33.99 -43.94 3.31
N GLY A 142 34.39 -43.50 4.51
CA GLY A 142 35.40 -44.18 5.29
C GLY A 142 35.05 -45.66 5.46
N GLN A 143 35.75 -46.52 4.73
CA GLN A 143 35.69 -47.96 4.96
C GLN A 143 36.23 -48.22 6.36
N ALA A 144 35.36 -48.61 7.28
CA ALA A 144 35.72 -49.21 8.55
C ALA A 144 36.50 -50.48 8.29
N ARG A 145 37.82 -50.45 8.51
CA ARG A 145 38.67 -51.64 8.57
C ARG A 145 38.23 -52.45 9.77
N THR A 146 37.45 -53.48 9.54
CA THR A 146 37.25 -54.56 10.50
C THR A 146 38.55 -55.36 10.61
N HIS A 147 39.28 -55.17 11.67
CA HIS A 147 40.40 -56.02 12.04
C HIS A 147 39.81 -57.31 12.56
N LYS A 148 39.93 -58.37 11.75
CA LYS A 148 39.73 -59.74 12.18
C LYS A 148 41.05 -60.22 12.84
N GLU A 149 41.04 -60.26 14.14
CA GLU A 149 41.95 -61.16 14.85
C GLU A 149 41.35 -62.58 14.80
N ASN A 150 42.17 -63.53 14.50
CA ASN A 150 41.92 -64.96 14.65
C ASN A 150 43.19 -65.63 15.22
N PRO A 151 43.07 -66.74 15.93
CA PRO A 151 43.61 -67.17 17.23
C PRO A 151 45.05 -67.61 17.22
#